data_714e60ea21f3bd8d926570ea67698714
#
_entry.id   714e60ea21f3bd8d926570ea67698714
#
_cell.length_a   1.000
_cell.length_b   1.000
_cell.length_c   1.000
_cell.angle_alpha   90.00
_cell.angle_beta   90.00
_cell.angle_gamma   90.00
#
_symmetry.space_group_name_H-M   'P 1'
#
loop_
_entity.id
_entity.type
_entity.pdbx_description
1 polymer ?
#
loop_
_entity_poly.entity_id
_entity_poly.type
_entity_poly.pdbx_seq_one_letter_code
_entity_poly.pdbx_strand_id
1 'polypeptide(L)'
;MVEPISLIDEIKMMISRRDYHLTFHARARMFERHISNRDLVDLIMDGEVIEEYPDREPCPAVLILGFVSGRQCHAVVACCMDHLRIITVYWPDEERWINHCLRRNE
;
A
#
# COMPACT_ATOMS: atom_id res chain seq x y z
N MET A 1 -23.05 8.57 -19.07
CA MET A 1 -22.22 7.39 -18.80
C MET A 1 -21.28 7.68 -17.66
N VAL A 2 -21.28 6.83 -16.65
CA VAL A 2 -20.43 7.04 -15.47
C VAL A 2 -19.08 6.39 -15.75
N GLU A 3 -17.98 7.12 -15.54
CA GLU A 3 -16.66 6.56 -15.70
C GLU A 3 -16.38 5.53 -14.59
N PRO A 4 -15.65 4.43 -14.91
CA PRO A 4 -15.31 3.47 -13.86
C PRO A 4 -14.41 4.11 -12.81
N ILE A 5 -14.63 3.74 -11.56
CA ILE A 5 -13.79 4.20 -10.46
C ILE A 5 -12.41 3.58 -10.63
N SER A 6 -11.35 4.38 -10.49
CA SER A 6 -9.99 3.87 -10.59
C SER A 6 -9.68 2.94 -9.43
N LEU A 7 -8.70 2.06 -9.61
CA LEU A 7 -8.27 1.12 -8.58
C LEU A 7 -7.85 1.84 -7.30
N ILE A 8 -7.08 2.92 -7.42
CA ILE A 8 -6.64 3.67 -6.24
C ILE A 8 -7.82 4.30 -5.51
N ASP A 9 -8.83 4.76 -6.24
CA ASP A 9 -10.02 5.34 -5.62
C ASP A 9 -10.82 4.29 -4.85
N GLU A 10 -10.92 3.07 -5.39
CA GLU A 10 -11.56 1.96 -4.68
C GLU A 10 -10.80 1.61 -3.40
N ILE A 11 -9.48 1.58 -3.47
CA ILE A 11 -8.64 1.31 -2.31
C ILE A 11 -8.87 2.37 -1.23
N LYS A 12 -8.84 3.64 -1.61
CA LYS A 12 -9.06 4.74 -0.68
C LYS A 12 -10.44 4.68 -0.05
N MET A 13 -11.46 4.30 -0.82
CA MET A 13 -12.80 4.13 -0.31
C MET A 13 -12.84 3.03 0.77
N MET A 14 -12.22 1.89 0.52
CA MET A 14 -12.18 0.79 1.49
C MET A 14 -11.41 1.19 2.76
N ILE A 15 -10.30 1.91 2.61
CA ILE A 15 -9.54 2.41 3.75
C ILE A 15 -10.41 3.35 4.61
N SER A 16 -11.16 4.25 3.97
CA SER A 16 -12.00 5.19 4.70
C SER A 16 -13.15 4.51 5.42
N ARG A 17 -13.61 3.37 4.92
CA ARG A 17 -14.65 2.55 5.55
C ARG A 17 -14.11 1.58 6.59
N ARG A 18 -12.79 1.53 6.75
CA ARG A 18 -12.11 0.58 7.63
C ARG A 18 -12.29 -0.87 7.20
N ASP A 19 -12.50 -1.10 5.91
CA ASP A 19 -12.63 -2.45 5.33
C ASP A 19 -11.26 -2.99 4.96
N TYR A 20 -10.37 -3.09 5.94
CA TYR A 20 -9.03 -3.61 5.72
C TYR A 20 -8.51 -4.35 6.95
N HIS A 21 -7.61 -5.30 6.70
CA HIS A 21 -6.98 -6.10 7.74
C HIS A 21 -5.47 -6.04 7.59
N LEU A 22 -4.78 -5.99 8.72
CA LEU A 22 -3.32 -6.07 8.75
C LEU A 22 -2.91 -7.53 8.89
N THR A 23 -2.01 -7.99 8.01
CA THR A 23 -1.43 -9.32 8.21
C THR A 23 -0.50 -9.28 9.43
N PHE A 24 -0.16 -10.44 9.94
CA PHE A 24 0.81 -10.52 11.04
C PHE A 24 2.13 -9.86 10.66
N HIS A 25 2.59 -10.13 9.44
CA HIS A 25 3.83 -9.54 8.93
C HIS A 25 3.75 -8.00 8.88
N ALA A 26 2.62 -7.46 8.37
CA ALA A 26 2.43 -6.01 8.31
C ALA A 26 2.45 -5.39 9.71
N ARG A 27 1.76 -6.02 10.67
CA ARG A 27 1.75 -5.53 12.06
C ARG A 27 3.16 -5.49 12.64
N ALA A 28 3.91 -6.58 12.44
CA ALA A 28 5.27 -6.67 12.97
C ALA A 28 6.17 -5.59 12.37
N ARG A 29 6.07 -5.39 11.05
CA ARG A 29 6.89 -4.40 10.37
C ARG A 29 6.53 -2.97 10.80
N MET A 30 5.24 -2.69 10.92
CA MET A 30 4.79 -1.37 11.37
C MET A 30 5.27 -1.09 12.79
N PHE A 31 5.17 -2.07 13.67
CA PHE A 31 5.65 -1.94 15.05
C PHE A 31 7.15 -1.67 15.08
N GLU A 32 7.93 -2.46 14.37
CA GLU A 32 9.39 -2.29 14.31
C GLU A 32 9.81 -0.92 13.78
N ARG A 33 9.01 -0.35 12.87
CA ARG A 33 9.34 0.89 12.18
C ARG A 33 8.61 2.10 12.74
N HIS A 34 7.88 1.93 13.83
CA HIS A 34 7.12 3.01 14.47
C HIS A 34 6.11 3.65 13.52
N ILE A 35 5.47 2.83 12.69
CA ILE A 35 4.40 3.27 11.78
C ILE A 35 3.08 2.93 12.45
N SER A 36 2.28 3.95 12.75
CA SER A 36 0.98 3.75 13.38
C SER A 36 -0.09 3.39 12.34
N ASN A 37 -1.25 2.93 12.82
CA ASN A 37 -2.37 2.69 11.93
C ASN A 37 -2.81 3.97 11.20
N ARG A 38 -2.76 5.10 11.90
CA ARG A 38 -3.07 6.39 11.28
C ARG A 38 -2.07 6.74 10.19
N ASP A 39 -0.77 6.49 10.45
CA ASP A 39 0.26 6.69 9.44
C ASP A 39 -0.02 5.88 8.19
N LEU A 40 -0.45 4.63 8.36
CA LEU A 40 -0.82 3.76 7.24
C LEU A 40 -1.98 4.34 6.44
N VAL A 41 -3.02 4.80 7.13
CA VAL A 41 -4.17 5.41 6.47
C VAL A 41 -3.74 6.63 5.67
N ASP A 42 -2.95 7.52 6.27
CA ASP A 42 -2.46 8.71 5.59
C ASP A 42 -1.59 8.36 4.38
N LEU A 43 -0.73 7.34 4.54
CA LEU A 43 0.11 6.85 3.45
C LEU A 43 -0.73 6.45 2.23
N ILE A 44 -1.79 5.70 2.47
CA ILE A 44 -2.64 5.21 1.38
C ILE A 44 -3.51 6.32 0.81
N MET A 45 -4.08 7.16 1.67
CA MET A 45 -4.97 8.24 1.22
C MET A 45 -4.25 9.28 0.36
N ASP A 46 -2.98 9.55 0.67
CA ASP A 46 -2.16 10.49 -0.11
C ASP A 46 -1.26 9.79 -1.11
N GLY A 47 -1.38 8.46 -1.23
CA GLY A 47 -0.46 7.66 -2.02
C GLY A 47 -0.91 7.44 -3.46
N GLU A 48 -0.01 6.82 -4.21
CA GLU A 48 -0.26 6.43 -5.60
C GLU A 48 0.21 5.00 -5.82
N VAL A 49 -0.44 4.32 -6.77
CA VAL A 49 -0.05 2.97 -7.16
C VAL A 49 1.14 3.06 -8.11
N ILE A 50 2.26 2.42 -7.74
CA ILE A 50 3.47 2.43 -8.56
C ILE A 50 3.78 1.07 -9.19
N GLU A 51 3.20 -0.02 -8.66
CA GLU A 51 3.29 -1.35 -9.27
C GLU A 51 1.98 -2.10 -9.04
N GLU A 52 1.64 -2.98 -9.97
CA GLU A 52 0.48 -3.82 -9.85
C GLU A 52 0.90 -5.29 -10.00
N TYR A 53 0.27 -6.15 -9.21
CA TYR A 53 0.52 -7.60 -9.23
C TYR A 53 -0.83 -8.31 -9.45
N PRO A 54 -1.36 -8.25 -10.70
CA PRO A 54 -2.71 -8.75 -10.96
C PRO A 54 -2.86 -10.26 -10.84
N ASP A 55 -1.77 -11.01 -10.98
CA ASP A 55 -1.82 -12.47 -10.95
C ASP A 55 -1.53 -13.06 -9.56
N ARG A 56 -1.35 -12.20 -8.56
CA ARG A 56 -1.11 -12.68 -7.20
C ARG A 56 -2.36 -13.37 -6.64
N GLU A 57 -2.15 -14.50 -5.97
CA GLU A 57 -3.22 -15.26 -5.32
C GLU A 57 -3.15 -15.11 -3.80
N PRO A 58 -4.26 -15.17 -3.07
CA PRO A 58 -5.65 -15.31 -3.54
C PRO A 58 -6.28 -14.02 -4.06
N CYS A 59 -5.67 -12.88 -3.81
CA CYS A 59 -6.17 -11.59 -4.28
C CYS A 59 -5.05 -10.83 -4.97
N PRO A 60 -5.35 -10.13 -6.07
CA PRO A 60 -4.34 -9.27 -6.69
C PRO A 60 -3.88 -8.20 -5.71
N ALA A 61 -2.68 -7.68 -5.93
CA ALA A 61 -2.10 -6.70 -5.03
C ALA A 61 -1.52 -5.53 -5.81
N VAL A 62 -1.30 -4.43 -5.09
CA VAL A 62 -0.63 -3.25 -5.62
C VAL A 62 0.42 -2.79 -4.64
N LEU A 63 1.40 -2.05 -5.15
CA LEU A 63 2.38 -1.36 -4.34
C LEU A 63 2.03 0.12 -4.35
N ILE A 64 1.86 0.68 -3.15
CA ILE A 64 1.49 2.09 -3.00
C ILE A 64 2.68 2.84 -2.42
N LEU A 65 3.02 3.96 -3.05
CA LEU A 65 3.99 4.92 -2.52
C LEU A 65 3.23 6.06 -1.88
N GLY A 66 3.50 6.30 -0.62
CA GLY A 66 2.94 7.42 0.13
C GLY A 66 3.97 8.00 1.08
N PHE A 67 3.51 8.77 2.06
CA PHE A 67 4.40 9.45 2.98
C PHE A 67 3.98 9.19 4.42
N VAL A 68 4.97 8.96 5.27
CA VAL A 68 4.79 8.85 6.72
C VAL A 68 5.77 9.83 7.35
N SER A 69 5.24 10.81 8.07
CA SER A 69 6.06 11.86 8.71
C SER A 69 7.00 12.55 7.71
N GLY A 70 6.50 12.80 6.50
CA GLY A 70 7.26 13.48 5.44
C GLY A 70 8.27 12.61 4.71
N ARG A 71 8.36 11.32 5.05
CA ARG A 71 9.29 10.38 4.46
C ARG A 71 8.55 9.39 3.57
N GLN A 72 9.08 9.12 2.39
CA GLN A 72 8.47 8.15 1.47
C GLN A 72 8.42 6.77 2.09
N CYS A 73 7.30 6.09 1.89
CA CYS A 73 7.05 4.78 2.48
C CYS A 73 6.22 3.94 1.50
N HIS A 74 6.49 2.65 1.45
CA HIS A 74 5.77 1.72 0.57
C HIS A 74 4.84 0.83 1.36
N ALA A 75 3.66 0.55 0.78
CA ALA A 75 2.72 -0.42 1.32
C ALA A 75 2.27 -1.36 0.22
N VAL A 76 2.33 -2.66 0.48
CA VAL A 76 1.78 -3.68 -0.44
C VAL A 76 0.39 -4.03 0.05
N VAL A 77 -0.60 -3.81 -0.80
CA VAL A 77 -2.01 -3.95 -0.46
C VAL A 77 -2.67 -4.95 -1.40
N ALA A 78 -3.22 -6.03 -0.84
CA ALA A 78 -4.00 -6.99 -1.61
C ALA A 78 -5.45 -6.52 -1.67
N CYS A 79 -6.02 -6.56 -2.88
CA CYS A 79 -7.36 -6.04 -3.14
C CYS A 79 -8.32 -7.21 -3.31
N CYS A 80 -8.99 -7.59 -2.23
CA CYS A 80 -10.01 -8.63 -2.23
C CYS A 80 -11.37 -7.99 -2.52
N MET A 81 -12.41 -8.80 -2.74
CA MET A 81 -13.69 -8.27 -3.19
C MET A 81 -14.33 -7.31 -2.19
N ASP A 82 -14.26 -7.63 -0.91
CA ASP A 82 -14.96 -6.88 0.14
C ASP A 82 -14.04 -6.25 1.17
N HIS A 83 -12.73 -6.43 1.02
CA HIS A 83 -11.77 -5.88 1.98
C HIS A 83 -10.38 -5.80 1.36
N LEU A 84 -9.51 -5.04 2.01
CA LEU A 84 -8.10 -4.99 1.67
C LEU A 84 -7.30 -5.79 2.71
N ARG A 85 -6.18 -6.34 2.27
CA ARG A 85 -5.21 -6.94 3.19
C ARG A 85 -3.90 -6.19 3.03
N ILE A 86 -3.43 -5.62 4.11
CA ILE A 86 -2.14 -4.94 4.11
C ILE A 86 -1.07 -6.01 4.33
N ILE A 87 -0.33 -6.31 3.27
CA ILE A 87 0.64 -7.40 3.27
C ILE A 87 1.92 -7.01 3.99
N THR A 88 2.43 -5.83 3.68
CA THR A 88 3.63 -5.31 4.34
C THR A 88 3.70 -3.80 4.14
N VAL A 89 4.46 -3.15 5.03
CA VAL A 89 4.73 -1.71 4.97
C VAL A 89 6.22 -1.55 5.27
N TYR A 90 6.93 -0.81 4.44
CA TYR A 90 8.38 -0.67 4.63
C TYR A 90 8.89 0.64 4.06
N TRP A 91 10.07 1.05 4.55
CA TRP A 91 10.77 2.19 3.98
C TRP A 91 11.50 1.71 2.74
N PRO A 92 11.41 2.43 1.59
CA PRO A 92 12.11 2.01 0.38
C PRO A 92 13.62 1.92 0.63
N ASP A 93 14.22 0.86 0.15
CA ASP A 93 15.67 0.68 0.17
C ASP A 93 16.24 1.38 -1.06
N GLU A 94 17.07 2.39 -0.85
CA GLU A 94 17.63 3.17 -1.93
C GLU A 94 18.46 2.34 -2.91
N GLU A 95 19.01 1.23 -2.46
CA GLU A 95 19.73 0.33 -3.35
C GLU A 95 18.80 -0.43 -4.29
N ARG A 96 17.52 -0.59 -3.91
CA ARG A 96 16.54 -1.36 -4.68
C ARG A 96 15.61 -0.46 -5.50
N TRP A 97 15.46 0.81 -5.14
CA TRP A 97 14.51 1.71 -5.78
C TRP A 97 15.19 3.00 -6.20
N ILE A 98 14.94 3.41 -7.45
CA ILE A 98 15.42 4.68 -7.99
C ILE A 98 14.34 5.72 -7.71
N ASN A 99 14.70 6.80 -6.99
CA ASN A 99 13.77 7.86 -6.60
C ASN A 99 12.56 7.33 -5.84
N HIS A 100 12.71 6.18 -5.17
CA HIS A 100 11.70 5.53 -4.33
C HIS A 100 10.42 5.13 -5.07
N CYS A 101 10.37 5.25 -6.37
CA CYS A 101 9.20 4.86 -7.14
C CYS A 101 9.51 4.02 -8.38
N LEU A 102 10.78 3.78 -8.67
CA LEU A 102 11.20 2.93 -9.77
C LEU A 102 12.11 1.84 -9.23
N ARG A 103 11.74 0.57 -9.48
CA ARG A 103 12.56 -0.54 -9.06
C ARG A 103 13.85 -0.58 -9.89
N ARG A 104 14.97 -0.74 -9.19
CA ARG A 104 16.26 -0.83 -9.86
C ARG A 104 16.33 -2.15 -10.64
N ASN A 105 16.82 -2.09 -11.87
CA ASN A 105 17.05 -3.31 -12.67
C ASN A 105 18.21 -4.09 -12.07
N GLU A 106 18.01 -5.37 -11.92
CA GLU A 106 19.04 -6.27 -11.43
C GLU A 106 19.75 -6.96 -12.59
#